data_123967767e9f998a3d95c5fefbfad614
#
_entry.id   123967767e9f998a3d95c5fefbfad614
#
_cell.length_a   1.000
_cell.length_b   1.000
_cell.length_c   1.000
_cell.angle_alpha   90.00
_cell.angle_beta   90.00
_cell.angle_gamma   90.00
#
_symmetry.space_group_name_H-M   'P 1'
#
loop_
_entity.id
_entity.type
_entity.pdbx_description
1 polymer ?
#
loop_
_entity_poly.entity_id
_entity_poly.type
_entity_poly.pdbx_seq_one_letter_code
_entity_poly.pdbx_strand_id
1 'polypeptide(L)'
;MRSTRITALGIVVFLFLQAALSSCLRIGGKPKYDIDKDSLFFSRMPPRTETGTNIVAFEFDGKPYVFPKEGMCQSIFQAPPWVCELKEYTENGVVKGELYWKVNRRRKKYNDVSCRMWITLSEENLHQDSFMTNGRISLGSWFCEKEDIIFEVTRLSRSNGIICGRFSGILKRVLVNGTRESKRIENGFFDLSYTAVKVSNIVVQSE
;
A
#
# COMPACT_ATOMS: atom_id res chain seq x y z
N MET A 1 46.47 -43.93 -0.54
CA MET A 1 45.10 -43.83 -1.06
C MET A 1 44.12 -42.97 -0.22
N ARG A 2 44.56 -41.96 0.57
CA ARG A 2 43.69 -41.07 1.38
C ARG A 2 43.50 -39.68 0.79
N SER A 3 44.32 -39.26 -0.19
CA SER A 3 44.29 -37.89 -0.74
C SER A 3 43.16 -37.63 -1.72
N THR A 4 42.71 -38.60 -2.50
CA THR A 4 41.69 -38.43 -3.57
C THR A 4 40.26 -38.29 -3.03
N ARG A 5 39.95 -38.73 -1.80
CA ARG A 5 38.59 -38.60 -1.23
C ARG A 5 38.30 -37.22 -0.68
N ILE A 6 39.34 -36.49 -0.23
CA ILE A 6 39.18 -35.13 0.33
C ILE A 6 38.91 -34.10 -0.80
N THR A 7 39.57 -34.31 -1.95
CA THR A 7 39.36 -33.44 -3.10
C THR A 7 37.96 -33.58 -3.74
N ALA A 8 37.45 -34.83 -3.80
CA ALA A 8 36.10 -35.07 -4.32
C ALA A 8 35.01 -34.46 -3.42
N LEU A 9 35.15 -34.55 -2.09
CA LEU A 9 34.20 -33.94 -1.14
C LEU A 9 34.23 -32.41 -1.22
N GLY A 10 35.42 -31.81 -1.37
CA GLY A 10 35.58 -30.35 -1.54
C GLY A 10 34.91 -29.84 -2.81
N ILE A 11 35.02 -30.54 -3.93
CA ILE A 11 34.37 -30.17 -5.19
C ILE A 11 32.85 -30.26 -5.09
N VAL A 12 32.32 -31.30 -4.44
CA VAL A 12 30.86 -31.44 -4.25
C VAL A 12 30.31 -30.32 -3.37
N VAL A 13 30.98 -30.00 -2.25
CA VAL A 13 30.56 -28.88 -1.36
C VAL A 13 30.63 -27.52 -2.12
N PHE A 14 31.68 -27.29 -2.93
CA PHE A 14 31.82 -26.08 -3.71
C PHE A 14 30.72 -25.96 -4.78
N LEU A 15 30.34 -27.04 -5.44
CA LEU A 15 29.24 -27.06 -6.41
C LEU A 15 27.87 -26.80 -5.75
N PHE A 16 27.64 -27.36 -4.54
CA PHE A 16 26.43 -27.06 -3.78
C PHE A 16 26.38 -25.60 -3.30
N LEU A 17 27.51 -25.03 -2.90
CA LEU A 17 27.59 -23.61 -2.52
C LEU A 17 27.34 -22.69 -3.73
N GLN A 18 27.85 -23.03 -4.89
CA GLN A 18 27.58 -22.27 -6.14
C GLN A 18 26.11 -22.41 -6.58
N ALA A 19 25.50 -23.59 -6.44
CA ALA A 19 24.09 -23.79 -6.72
C ALA A 19 23.20 -23.00 -5.75
N ALA A 20 23.54 -22.97 -4.46
CA ALA A 20 22.84 -22.15 -3.45
C ALA A 20 22.99 -20.65 -3.69
N LEU A 21 24.19 -20.18 -4.03
CA LEU A 21 24.43 -18.77 -4.40
C LEU A 21 23.72 -18.38 -5.70
N SER A 22 23.66 -19.29 -6.68
CA SER A 22 22.94 -19.04 -7.93
C SER A 22 21.42 -19.01 -7.72
N SER A 23 20.89 -19.78 -6.78
CA SER A 23 19.46 -19.72 -6.43
C SER A 23 19.11 -18.43 -5.65
N CYS A 24 20.01 -17.96 -4.79
CA CYS A 24 19.84 -16.66 -4.11
C CYS A 24 19.94 -15.46 -5.08
N LEU A 25 20.75 -15.55 -6.14
CA LEU A 25 20.84 -14.52 -7.18
C LEU A 25 19.65 -14.53 -8.16
N ARG A 26 18.90 -15.63 -8.24
CA ARG A 26 17.63 -15.72 -9.00
C ARG A 26 16.40 -15.19 -8.27
N ILE A 27 16.53 -14.70 -7.04
CA ILE A 27 15.43 -13.94 -6.35
C ILE A 27 15.17 -12.60 -7.03
N GLY A 28 16.00 -12.17 -7.96
CA GLY A 28 15.70 -11.14 -8.95
C GLY A 28 14.90 -11.65 -10.14
N GLY A 29 13.94 -12.55 -9.95
CA GLY A 29 12.94 -12.81 -10.98
C GLY A 29 12.36 -11.46 -11.40
N LYS A 30 12.45 -11.14 -12.70
CA LYS A 30 11.79 -9.93 -13.22
C LYS A 30 10.39 -9.91 -12.63
N PRO A 31 9.96 -8.82 -11.99
CA PRO A 31 8.64 -8.76 -11.40
C PRO A 31 7.67 -9.23 -12.49
N LYS A 32 6.70 -10.08 -12.10
CA LYS A 32 5.68 -10.67 -12.99
C LYS A 32 4.97 -9.61 -13.84
N TYR A 33 5.14 -8.34 -13.46
CA TYR A 33 4.69 -7.14 -14.12
C TYR A 33 5.90 -6.28 -14.50
N ASP A 34 6.01 -5.97 -15.77
CA ASP A 34 7.03 -5.05 -16.30
C ASP A 34 6.76 -3.64 -15.74
N ILE A 35 7.51 -3.28 -14.69
CA ILE A 35 7.35 -2.01 -13.97
C ILE A 35 7.62 -0.80 -14.88
N ASP A 36 8.31 -1.00 -15.97
CA ASP A 36 8.63 0.06 -16.94
C ASP A 36 7.46 0.38 -17.88
N LYS A 37 6.41 -0.43 -17.90
CA LYS A 37 5.22 -0.16 -18.72
C LYS A 37 4.17 0.61 -17.92
N ASP A 38 3.70 1.69 -18.49
CA ASP A 38 2.58 2.49 -17.97
C ASP A 38 1.31 1.65 -17.76
N SER A 39 1.22 0.48 -18.42
CA SER A 39 0.11 -0.46 -18.36
C SER A 39 -0.30 -0.91 -16.96
N LEU A 40 0.61 -0.93 -15.98
CA LEU A 40 0.26 -1.35 -14.61
C LEU A 40 -0.60 -0.34 -13.85
N PHE A 41 -0.42 0.95 -14.14
CA PHE A 41 -1.27 1.99 -13.56
C PHE A 41 -2.55 2.23 -14.37
N PHE A 42 -2.62 1.71 -15.58
CA PHE A 42 -3.71 1.87 -16.52
C PHE A 42 -4.25 0.52 -17.00
N SER A 43 -4.10 -0.52 -16.18
CA SER A 43 -4.74 -1.81 -16.42
C SER A 43 -6.25 -1.69 -16.18
N ARG A 44 -7.00 -2.65 -16.68
CA ARG A 44 -8.44 -2.74 -16.36
C ARG A 44 -8.61 -2.84 -14.85
N MET A 45 -9.68 -2.22 -14.34
CA MET A 45 -10.06 -2.37 -12.94
C MET A 45 -10.17 -3.86 -12.60
N PRO A 46 -9.42 -4.35 -11.59
CA PRO A 46 -9.50 -5.74 -11.19
C PRO A 46 -10.85 -6.05 -10.52
N PRO A 47 -11.23 -7.32 -10.42
CA PRO A 47 -12.41 -7.70 -9.66
C PRO A 47 -12.22 -7.31 -8.19
N ARG A 48 -13.30 -6.87 -7.57
CA ARG A 48 -13.31 -6.56 -6.13
C ARG A 48 -13.24 -7.85 -5.34
N THR A 49 -12.40 -7.86 -4.31
CA THR A 49 -12.25 -8.95 -3.36
C THR A 49 -12.30 -8.38 -1.95
N GLU A 50 -12.52 -9.25 -0.95
CA GLU A 50 -12.56 -8.90 0.46
C GLU A 50 -11.72 -9.89 1.29
N THR A 51 -10.58 -10.27 0.75
CA THR A 51 -9.73 -11.33 1.30
C THR A 51 -8.36 -10.86 1.75
N GLY A 52 -8.08 -9.55 1.68
CA GLY A 52 -6.78 -8.98 2.02
C GLY A 52 -5.74 -9.19 0.92
N THR A 53 -6.17 -9.09 -0.34
CA THR A 53 -5.28 -9.27 -1.50
C THR A 53 -4.23 -8.17 -1.67
N ASN A 54 -4.31 -7.12 -0.83
CA ASN A 54 -3.38 -5.99 -0.83
C ASN A 54 -3.39 -5.22 -2.16
N ILE A 55 -4.58 -4.74 -2.53
CA ILE A 55 -4.81 -3.95 -3.72
C ILE A 55 -5.61 -2.70 -3.39
N VAL A 56 -5.24 -1.59 -4.02
CA VAL A 56 -6.05 -0.37 -4.10
C VAL A 56 -6.20 -0.02 -5.57
N ALA A 57 -7.43 0.24 -6.00
CA ALA A 57 -7.69 0.62 -7.38
C ALA A 57 -8.81 1.65 -7.46
N PHE A 58 -8.74 2.54 -8.43
CA PHE A 58 -9.74 3.57 -8.70
C PHE A 58 -9.59 4.13 -10.11
N GLU A 59 -10.63 4.76 -10.60
CA GLU A 59 -10.59 5.58 -11.79
C GLU A 59 -10.33 7.03 -11.41
N PHE A 60 -9.36 7.65 -12.06
CA PHE A 60 -9.04 9.06 -11.89
C PHE A 60 -8.95 9.72 -13.26
N ASP A 61 -9.80 10.72 -13.48
CA ASP A 61 -9.92 11.39 -14.77
C ASP A 61 -10.21 10.41 -15.91
N GLY A 62 -11.09 9.43 -15.69
CA GLY A 62 -11.47 8.39 -16.64
C GLY A 62 -10.39 7.34 -16.93
N LYS A 63 -9.31 7.32 -16.16
CA LYS A 63 -8.22 6.34 -16.31
C LYS A 63 -8.13 5.45 -15.07
N PRO A 64 -8.03 4.12 -15.23
CA PRO A 64 -7.85 3.22 -14.11
C PRO A 64 -6.44 3.33 -13.53
N TYR A 65 -6.35 3.44 -12.21
CA TYR A 65 -5.13 3.35 -11.42
C TYR A 65 -5.22 2.12 -10.54
N VAL A 66 -4.23 1.24 -10.62
CA VAL A 66 -4.20 -0.02 -9.87
C VAL A 66 -2.87 -0.15 -9.14
N PHE A 67 -2.93 -0.33 -7.83
CA PHE A 67 -1.78 -0.44 -6.94
C PHE A 67 -1.81 -1.79 -6.22
N PRO A 68 -1.31 -2.87 -6.83
CA PRO A 68 -1.15 -4.15 -6.15
C PRO A 68 0.13 -4.14 -5.31
N LYS A 69 0.14 -4.85 -4.18
CA LYS A 69 1.37 -5.07 -3.40
C LYS A 69 2.35 -5.99 -4.12
N GLU A 70 1.83 -6.96 -4.86
CA GLU A 70 2.65 -7.89 -5.62
C GLU A 70 3.48 -7.18 -6.70
N GLY A 71 4.72 -7.62 -6.88
CA GLY A 71 5.65 -7.07 -7.87
C GLY A 71 6.38 -5.80 -7.45
N MET A 72 6.17 -5.30 -6.22
CA MET A 72 6.94 -4.19 -5.68
C MET A 72 8.24 -4.71 -5.05
N CYS A 73 9.38 -4.45 -5.72
CA CYS A 73 10.69 -4.78 -5.19
C CYS A 73 11.02 -3.87 -4.00
N GLN A 74 11.35 -4.48 -2.86
CA GLN A 74 11.99 -3.77 -1.75
C GLN A 74 13.50 -3.73 -2.01
N SER A 75 14.07 -2.53 -2.04
CA SER A 75 15.50 -2.36 -1.85
C SER A 75 15.80 -2.37 -0.36
N ILE A 76 16.80 -3.12 0.07
CA ILE A 76 17.24 -3.19 1.47
C ILE A 76 17.69 -1.82 2.04
N PHE A 77 17.94 -0.84 1.16
CA PHE A 77 18.39 0.51 1.55
C PHE A 77 17.30 1.59 1.43
N GLN A 78 16.05 1.23 1.18
CA GLN A 78 14.97 2.20 0.95
C GLN A 78 13.75 1.89 1.81
N ALA A 79 13.01 2.96 2.15
CA ALA A 79 11.71 2.81 2.79
C ALA A 79 10.82 1.84 2.01
N PRO A 80 10.03 0.99 2.68
CA PRO A 80 9.19 0.02 2.03
C PRO A 80 8.29 0.72 1.00
N PRO A 81 8.21 0.21 -0.25
CA PRO A 81 7.39 0.80 -1.29
C PRO A 81 5.89 0.72 -0.99
N TRP A 82 5.52 -0.17 -0.06
CA TRP A 82 4.17 -0.42 0.40
C TRP A 82 4.12 -0.44 1.92
N VAL A 83 3.19 0.31 2.50
CA VAL A 83 2.90 0.33 3.94
C VAL A 83 1.39 0.27 4.11
N CYS A 84 0.91 -0.55 5.05
CA CYS A 84 -0.48 -0.57 5.47
C CYS A 84 -0.52 -0.84 6.98
N GLU A 85 -0.89 0.17 7.75
CA GLU A 85 -0.89 0.14 9.21
C GLU A 85 -2.23 0.66 9.75
N LEU A 86 -2.80 -0.04 10.71
CA LEU A 86 -3.88 0.47 11.54
C LEU A 86 -3.29 0.91 12.89
N LYS A 87 -3.30 2.21 13.15
CA LYS A 87 -2.85 2.81 14.41
C LYS A 87 -4.07 3.02 15.30
N GLU A 88 -4.05 2.44 16.49
CA GLU A 88 -5.03 2.71 17.53
C GLU A 88 -4.37 3.59 18.61
N TYR A 89 -5.04 4.66 19.00
CA TYR A 89 -4.58 5.60 20.00
C TYR A 89 -5.74 6.14 20.82
N THR A 90 -5.44 6.66 22.03
CA THR A 90 -6.45 7.31 22.87
C THR A 90 -6.21 8.82 22.84
N GLU A 91 -7.25 9.57 22.50
CA GLU A 91 -7.26 11.02 22.50
C GLU A 91 -8.41 11.50 23.39
N ASN A 92 -8.09 12.27 24.43
CA ASN A 92 -9.07 12.76 25.43
C ASN A 92 -9.96 11.64 26.02
N GLY A 93 -9.39 10.46 26.28
CA GLY A 93 -10.11 9.32 26.84
C GLY A 93 -10.95 8.51 25.84
N VAL A 94 -11.00 8.91 24.59
CA VAL A 94 -11.73 8.21 23.51
C VAL A 94 -10.73 7.43 22.64
N VAL A 95 -11.02 6.16 22.39
CA VAL A 95 -10.24 5.33 21.49
C VAL A 95 -10.55 5.72 20.05
N LYS A 96 -9.52 5.94 19.28
CA LYS A 96 -9.60 6.24 17.84
C LYS A 96 -8.66 5.34 17.07
N GLY A 97 -8.96 5.17 15.79
CA GLY A 97 -8.10 4.47 14.84
C GLY A 97 -7.80 5.32 13.61
N GLU A 98 -6.64 5.09 13.03
CA GLU A 98 -6.28 5.62 11.72
C GLU A 98 -5.64 4.52 10.89
N LEU A 99 -6.30 4.13 9.80
CA LEU A 99 -5.65 3.31 8.80
C LEU A 99 -4.81 4.21 7.90
N TYR A 100 -3.53 3.92 7.85
CA TYR A 100 -2.60 4.54 6.94
C TYR A 100 -2.13 3.55 5.89
N TRP A 101 -2.35 3.87 4.64
CA TRP A 101 -1.82 3.13 3.51
C TRP A 101 -0.99 4.04 2.61
N LYS A 102 0.14 3.51 2.14
CA LYS A 102 1.06 4.24 1.26
C LYS A 102 1.69 3.30 0.26
N VAL A 103 1.76 3.77 -0.97
CA VAL A 103 2.55 3.18 -2.02
C VAL A 103 3.44 4.22 -2.68
N ASN A 104 4.71 3.88 -2.85
CA ASN A 104 5.67 4.68 -3.62
C ASN A 104 6.13 3.84 -4.79
N ARG A 105 5.92 4.31 -5.99
CA ARG A 105 6.40 3.64 -7.19
C ARG A 105 7.40 4.51 -7.92
N ARG A 106 8.61 4.00 -8.05
CA ARG A 106 9.66 4.63 -8.85
C ARG A 106 9.44 4.33 -10.32
N ARG A 107 9.52 5.34 -11.15
CA ARG A 107 9.62 5.22 -12.61
C ARG A 107 11.06 5.55 -13.04
N LYS A 108 11.66 4.73 -13.91
CA LYS A 108 13.02 4.97 -14.40
C LYS A 108 13.20 6.27 -15.20
N LYS A 109 12.12 6.80 -15.78
CA LYS A 109 12.15 7.96 -16.67
C LYS A 109 11.26 9.14 -16.27
N TYR A 110 10.36 8.99 -15.31
CA TYR A 110 9.37 10.01 -14.94
C TYR A 110 9.19 10.06 -13.44
N ASN A 111 8.62 11.15 -12.96
CA ASN A 111 8.39 11.42 -11.55
C ASN A 111 7.75 10.23 -10.82
N ASP A 112 8.30 9.91 -9.65
CA ASP A 112 7.75 8.88 -8.78
C ASP A 112 6.27 9.14 -8.51
N VAL A 113 5.43 8.12 -8.69
CA VAL A 113 4.01 8.21 -8.34
C VAL A 113 3.87 7.69 -6.92
N SER A 114 3.48 8.59 -6.02
CA SER A 114 3.12 8.26 -4.65
C SER A 114 1.60 8.33 -4.51
N CYS A 115 1.00 7.28 -3.97
CA CYS A 115 -0.39 7.32 -3.52
C CYS A 115 -0.42 7.04 -2.02
N ARG A 116 -1.24 7.80 -1.29
CA ARG A 116 -1.42 7.64 0.16
C ARG A 116 -2.90 7.75 0.48
N MET A 117 -3.33 6.96 1.45
CA MET A 117 -4.71 6.96 1.93
C MET A 117 -4.71 6.93 3.46
N TRP A 118 -5.56 7.72 4.05
CA TRP A 118 -5.83 7.75 5.48
C TRP A 118 -7.32 7.59 5.70
N ILE A 119 -7.73 6.63 6.49
CA ILE A 119 -9.13 6.41 6.88
C ILE A 119 -9.20 6.60 8.38
N THR A 120 -10.05 7.52 8.84
CA THR A 120 -10.26 7.80 10.25
C THR A 120 -11.33 6.84 10.79
N LEU A 121 -11.08 6.21 11.93
CA LEU A 121 -11.98 5.27 12.58
C LEU A 121 -12.33 5.82 13.96
N SER A 122 -13.63 5.97 14.25
CA SER A 122 -14.12 6.24 15.60
C SER A 122 -14.03 4.97 16.45
N GLU A 123 -14.19 5.10 17.75
CA GLU A 123 -14.31 3.95 18.65
C GLU A 123 -15.43 2.99 18.21
N GLU A 124 -16.58 3.53 17.82
CA GLU A 124 -17.70 2.75 17.31
C GLU A 124 -17.32 1.97 16.04
N ASN A 125 -16.64 2.62 15.08
CA ASN A 125 -16.19 1.98 13.84
C ASN A 125 -15.24 0.81 14.09
N LEU A 126 -14.41 0.88 15.15
CA LEU A 126 -13.50 -0.21 15.51
C LEU A 126 -14.22 -1.49 15.97
N HIS A 127 -15.52 -1.40 16.31
CA HIS A 127 -16.35 -2.51 16.75
C HIS A 127 -17.39 -2.96 15.70
N GLN A 128 -17.41 -2.32 14.53
CA GLN A 128 -18.32 -2.65 13.43
C GLN A 128 -17.57 -3.34 12.28
N ASP A 129 -18.24 -4.28 11.64
CA ASP A 129 -17.69 -4.96 10.45
C ASP A 129 -17.78 -4.07 9.20
N SER A 130 -18.79 -3.20 9.12
CA SER A 130 -19.01 -2.29 8.00
C SER A 130 -19.56 -0.94 8.48
N PHE A 131 -19.11 0.15 7.85
CA PHE A 131 -19.48 1.52 8.20
C PHE A 131 -19.08 2.53 7.14
N MET A 132 -19.66 3.73 7.23
CA MET A 132 -19.23 4.89 6.47
C MET A 132 -18.28 5.75 7.30
N THR A 133 -17.25 6.30 6.68
CA THR A 133 -16.32 7.17 7.39
C THR A 133 -15.63 8.15 6.44
N ASN A 134 -14.93 9.10 7.03
CA ASN A 134 -14.15 10.11 6.33
C ASN A 134 -12.67 9.70 6.29
N GLY A 135 -11.96 10.31 5.35
CA GLY A 135 -10.53 10.07 5.22
C GLY A 135 -9.88 11.07 4.28
N ARG A 136 -8.70 10.71 3.81
CA ARG A 136 -7.94 11.50 2.85
C ARG A 136 -7.27 10.57 1.85
N ILE A 137 -7.08 11.05 0.63
CA ILE A 137 -6.23 10.38 -0.35
C ILE A 137 -5.37 11.42 -1.07
N SER A 138 -4.16 11.03 -1.43
CA SER A 138 -3.30 11.84 -2.28
C SER A 138 -2.70 11.00 -3.40
N LEU A 139 -2.59 11.57 -4.58
CA LEU A 139 -2.00 10.97 -5.78
C LEU A 139 -1.01 11.97 -6.40
N GLY A 140 0.28 11.79 -6.11
CA GLY A 140 1.30 12.78 -6.50
C GLY A 140 1.01 14.16 -5.90
N SER A 141 0.77 15.15 -6.76
CA SER A 141 0.41 16.53 -6.36
C SER A 141 -1.09 16.74 -6.13
N TRP A 142 -1.91 15.73 -6.38
CA TRP A 142 -3.34 15.78 -6.15
C TRP A 142 -3.65 15.34 -4.72
N PHE A 143 -4.57 16.03 -4.04
CA PHE A 143 -5.00 15.71 -2.68
C PHE A 143 -6.48 16.00 -2.51
N CYS A 144 -7.10 15.39 -1.52
CA CYS A 144 -8.45 15.74 -1.05
C CYS A 144 -8.40 16.17 0.40
N GLU A 145 -9.37 16.94 0.80
CA GLU A 145 -9.72 17.20 2.19
C GLU A 145 -10.73 16.17 2.69
N LYS A 146 -10.98 16.13 3.99
CA LYS A 146 -11.84 15.09 4.60
C LYS A 146 -13.26 15.08 4.02
N GLU A 147 -13.78 16.24 3.67
CA GLU A 147 -15.14 16.43 3.15
C GLU A 147 -15.28 16.07 1.67
N ASP A 148 -14.16 15.99 0.97
CA ASP A 148 -14.13 15.77 -0.48
C ASP A 148 -14.19 14.28 -0.85
N ILE A 149 -14.06 13.37 0.14
CA ILE A 149 -14.01 11.93 -0.10
C ILE A 149 -14.77 11.15 0.97
N ILE A 150 -15.50 10.15 0.54
CA ILE A 150 -16.25 9.24 1.39
C ILE A 150 -15.69 7.83 1.22
N PHE A 151 -15.49 7.17 2.35
CA PHE A 151 -15.10 5.76 2.44
C PHE A 151 -16.25 4.94 2.98
N GLU A 152 -16.61 3.90 2.26
CA GLU A 152 -17.50 2.83 2.70
C GLU A 152 -16.62 1.62 3.04
N VAL A 153 -16.39 1.37 4.32
CA VAL A 153 -15.76 0.13 4.77
C VAL A 153 -16.79 -0.97 4.69
N THR A 154 -16.57 -1.99 3.86
CA THR A 154 -17.47 -3.13 3.68
C THR A 154 -17.09 -4.30 4.57
N ARG A 155 -15.83 -4.33 5.03
CA ARG A 155 -15.32 -5.34 5.93
C ARG A 155 -14.16 -4.81 6.77
N LEU A 156 -14.26 -4.94 8.09
CA LEU A 156 -13.16 -4.75 9.03
C LEU A 156 -13.00 -6.02 9.88
N SER A 157 -11.98 -6.82 9.62
CA SER A 157 -11.66 -8.02 10.39
C SER A 157 -10.40 -7.80 11.20
N ARG A 158 -10.57 -7.45 12.49
CA ARG A 158 -9.43 -7.19 13.40
C ARG A 158 -8.61 -8.45 13.69
N SER A 159 -9.26 -9.61 13.78
CA SER A 159 -8.59 -10.89 14.03
C SER A 159 -7.68 -11.32 12.88
N ASN A 160 -8.06 -10.98 11.64
CA ASN A 160 -7.31 -11.33 10.45
C ASN A 160 -6.45 -10.17 9.92
N GLY A 161 -6.56 -8.97 10.51
CA GLY A 161 -5.87 -7.77 10.03
C GLY A 161 -6.29 -7.38 8.61
N ILE A 162 -7.59 -7.48 8.30
CA ILE A 162 -8.12 -7.19 6.95
C ILE A 162 -9.08 -6.02 7.01
N ILE A 163 -8.95 -5.08 6.07
CA ILE A 163 -9.91 -4.01 5.84
C ILE A 163 -10.18 -3.86 4.35
N CYS A 164 -11.46 -3.83 4.00
CA CYS A 164 -11.91 -3.72 2.61
C CYS A 164 -12.98 -2.65 2.50
N GLY A 165 -13.12 -2.08 1.31
CA GLY A 165 -14.14 -1.08 1.11
C GLY A 165 -14.07 -0.40 -0.23
N ARG A 166 -14.86 0.67 -0.35
CA ARG A 166 -15.01 1.49 -1.54
C ARG A 166 -14.78 2.95 -1.18
N PHE A 167 -14.47 3.76 -2.18
CA PHE A 167 -14.37 5.20 -2.03
C PHE A 167 -14.65 5.92 -3.33
N SER A 168 -15.10 7.15 -3.20
CA SER A 168 -15.23 8.10 -4.30
C SER A 168 -15.08 9.52 -3.77
N GLY A 169 -14.70 10.45 -4.63
CA GLY A 169 -14.49 11.81 -4.18
C GLY A 169 -13.85 12.70 -5.23
N ILE A 170 -13.35 13.84 -4.77
CA ILE A 170 -12.72 14.85 -5.61
C ILE A 170 -11.30 15.10 -5.14
N LEU A 171 -10.34 14.97 -6.03
CA LEU A 171 -8.98 15.45 -5.79
C LEU A 171 -8.78 16.84 -6.36
N LYS A 172 -8.04 17.64 -5.61
CA LYS A 172 -7.69 19.02 -5.95
C LYS A 172 -6.18 19.15 -6.09
N ARG A 173 -5.73 20.06 -6.91
CA ARG A 173 -4.33 20.52 -6.91
C ARG A 173 -4.26 22.02 -7.16
N VAL A 174 -3.19 22.62 -6.67
CA VAL A 174 -2.85 24.02 -6.95
C VAL A 174 -1.69 24.03 -7.94
N LEU A 175 -1.86 24.70 -9.05
CA LEU A 175 -0.81 24.91 -10.04
C LEU A 175 0.14 26.04 -9.62
N VAL A 176 1.32 26.11 -10.24
CA VAL A 176 2.34 27.12 -9.96
C VAL A 176 1.81 28.56 -10.11
N ASN A 177 0.86 28.77 -11.03
CA ASN A 177 0.20 30.06 -11.25
C ASN A 177 -0.94 30.36 -10.25
N GLY A 178 -1.14 29.53 -9.21
CA GLY A 178 -2.21 29.66 -8.24
C GLY A 178 -3.58 29.10 -8.68
N THR A 179 -3.73 28.66 -9.92
CA THR A 179 -4.98 28.07 -10.40
C THR A 179 -5.27 26.76 -9.69
N ARG A 180 -6.52 26.56 -9.28
CA ARG A 180 -6.99 25.31 -8.67
C ARG A 180 -7.65 24.43 -9.73
N GLU A 181 -7.25 23.17 -9.76
CA GLU A 181 -7.90 22.16 -10.58
C GLU A 181 -8.55 21.11 -9.68
N SER A 182 -9.66 20.55 -10.14
CA SER A 182 -10.38 19.47 -9.44
C SER A 182 -10.66 18.34 -10.41
N LYS A 183 -10.48 17.12 -9.98
CA LYS A 183 -10.77 15.90 -10.75
C LYS A 183 -11.42 14.86 -9.87
N ARG A 184 -12.27 14.04 -10.46
CA ARG A 184 -13.05 13.03 -9.76
C ARG A 184 -12.28 11.72 -9.62
N ILE A 185 -12.41 11.09 -8.45
CA ILE A 185 -12.13 9.67 -8.24
C ILE A 185 -13.46 8.93 -8.26
N GLU A 186 -13.54 7.89 -9.07
CA GLU A 186 -14.70 7.03 -9.22
C GLU A 186 -14.30 5.56 -9.12
N ASN A 187 -15.27 4.69 -8.81
CA ASN A 187 -15.08 3.23 -8.74
C ASN A 187 -13.90 2.80 -7.85
N GLY A 188 -13.55 3.63 -6.86
CA GLY A 188 -12.46 3.33 -5.94
C GLY A 188 -12.81 2.13 -5.05
N PHE A 189 -11.83 1.24 -4.85
CA PHE A 189 -11.91 0.20 -3.84
C PHE A 189 -10.54 -0.13 -3.27
N PHE A 190 -10.54 -0.71 -2.08
CA PHE A 190 -9.37 -1.22 -1.41
C PHE A 190 -9.68 -2.58 -0.77
N ASP A 191 -8.70 -3.45 -0.80
CA ASP A 191 -8.71 -4.76 -0.16
C ASP A 191 -7.32 -5.00 0.43
N LEU A 192 -7.17 -4.72 1.72
CA LEU A 192 -5.89 -4.55 2.38
C LEU A 192 -5.72 -5.48 3.58
N SER A 193 -4.54 -6.07 3.69
CA SER A 193 -4.05 -6.60 4.96
C SER A 193 -3.22 -5.53 5.65
N TYR A 194 -3.49 -5.25 6.93
CA TYR A 194 -2.80 -4.24 7.71
C TYR A 194 -2.04 -4.83 8.90
N THR A 195 -1.03 -4.10 9.36
CA THR A 195 -0.37 -4.35 10.64
C THR A 195 -0.97 -3.44 11.70
N ALA A 196 -1.44 -4.02 12.80
CA ALA A 196 -1.96 -3.24 13.92
C ALA A 196 -0.80 -2.66 14.74
N VAL A 197 -0.85 -1.36 15.02
CA VAL A 197 0.12 -0.63 15.82
C VAL A 197 -0.62 0.07 16.96
N LYS A 198 -0.33 -0.30 18.20
CA LYS A 198 -0.84 0.42 19.36
C LYS A 198 0.09 1.57 19.71
N VAL A 199 -0.44 2.78 19.73
CA VAL A 199 0.28 3.97 20.14
C VAL A 199 -0.19 4.34 21.54
N SER A 200 0.72 4.37 22.51
CA SER A 200 0.40 4.83 23.86
C SER A 200 0.07 6.33 23.82
N ASN A 201 -1.05 6.68 24.44
CA ASN A 201 -1.63 8.01 24.70
C ASN A 201 -0.95 9.21 24.02
N ILE A 202 -1.63 9.80 23.05
CA ILE A 202 -1.26 11.12 22.52
C ILE A 202 -1.86 12.15 23.48
N VAL A 203 -1.02 12.77 24.31
CA VAL A 203 -1.40 13.97 25.05
C VAL A 203 -1.29 15.14 24.09
N VAL A 204 -2.40 15.61 23.56
CA VAL A 204 -2.44 16.87 22.83
C VAL A 204 -2.31 17.99 23.87
N GLN A 205 -1.13 18.60 23.97
CA GLN A 205 -0.99 19.87 24.68
C GLN A 205 -1.77 20.92 23.88
N SER A 206 -2.90 21.37 24.42
CA SER A 206 -3.59 22.55 23.90
C SER A 206 -2.72 23.77 24.15
N GLU A 207 -2.22 24.39 23.10
CA GLU A 207 -1.72 25.77 23.10
C GLU A 207 -2.87 26.77 23.23
#